data_505ecd519c08c9aac1d6c3986a2f1d07
#
_entry.id   505ecd519c08c9aac1d6c3986a2f1d07
#
_cell.length_a   1.000
_cell.length_b   1.000
_cell.length_c   1.000
_cell.angle_alpha   90.00
_cell.angle_beta   90.00
_cell.angle_gamma   90.00
#
_symmetry.space_group_name_H-M   'P 1'
#
loop_
_entity.id
_entity.type
_entity.pdbx_description
1 polymer ?
#
loop_
_entity_poly.entity_id
_entity_poly.type
_entity_poly.pdbx_seq_one_letter_code
_entity_poly.pdbx_strand_id
1 'polypeptide(L)'
;MPFGTVNFIRKGDGEIMNEPVIELKHITKRFAKVLANDDVSITIHKGEVVALLGENGAGKSTIMKILYGLYHATSGEIWIDGKERKIATPKEAMDAGISMIQQHFSLVPAHTVTEIYCMTDDFCKEFSFQQEKYMIEDKKIGHPIM
;
A
#
# COMPACT_ATOMS: atom_id res chain seq x y z
N MET A 1 16.64 -23.33 -8.68
CA MET A 1 16.94 -22.95 -7.30
C MET A 1 15.62 -22.59 -6.66
N PRO A 2 15.27 -23.13 -5.50
CA PRO A 2 14.04 -22.74 -4.83
C PRO A 2 14.18 -21.28 -4.44
N PHE A 3 13.19 -20.48 -4.81
CA PHE A 3 13.09 -19.08 -4.44
C PHE A 3 12.99 -19.00 -2.93
N GLY A 4 13.70 -18.01 -2.33
CA GLY A 4 13.86 -17.89 -0.91
C GLY A 4 12.52 -17.89 -0.15
N THR A 5 12.48 -18.61 0.93
CA THR A 5 11.31 -18.72 1.81
C THR A 5 11.03 -17.34 2.42
N VAL A 6 9.82 -16.84 2.24
CA VAL A 6 9.35 -15.66 2.96
C VAL A 6 8.91 -16.12 4.34
N ASN A 7 9.60 -15.65 5.38
CA ASN A 7 9.25 -15.95 6.76
C ASN A 7 8.41 -14.79 7.34
N PHE A 8 7.49 -15.12 8.22
CA PHE A 8 6.63 -14.15 8.88
C PHE A 8 6.95 -14.12 10.36
N ILE A 9 7.15 -12.94 10.93
CA ILE A 9 7.18 -12.72 12.36
C ILE A 9 5.90 -11.96 12.71
N ARG A 10 5.14 -12.52 13.66
CA ARG A 10 3.92 -11.92 14.21
C ARG A 10 4.21 -11.40 15.61
N LYS A 11 3.74 -10.19 15.90
CA LYS A 11 3.69 -9.64 17.24
C LYS A 11 2.28 -9.11 17.49
N GLY A 12 1.58 -9.75 18.41
CA GLY A 12 0.27 -9.33 18.91
C GLY A 12 0.12 -9.84 20.33
N ASP A 13 -0.43 -9.03 21.23
CA ASP A 13 -0.66 -9.39 22.63
C ASP A 13 -2.04 -10.03 22.75
N GLY A 14 -2.07 -11.34 23.00
CA GLY A 14 -3.28 -12.07 23.38
C GLY A 14 -3.84 -13.02 22.33
N GLU A 15 -4.77 -13.88 22.76
CA GLU A 15 -5.50 -14.82 21.91
C GLU A 15 -6.19 -14.10 20.76
N ILE A 16 -5.72 -14.38 19.55
CA ILE A 16 -6.26 -13.77 18.32
C ILE A 16 -7.58 -14.47 17.99
N MET A 17 -8.66 -14.01 18.61
CA MET A 17 -10.04 -14.37 18.28
C MET A 17 -10.64 -13.37 17.29
N ASN A 18 -9.82 -12.57 16.61
CA ASN A 18 -10.29 -11.57 15.67
C ASN A 18 -10.33 -12.15 14.26
N GLU A 19 -11.41 -11.84 13.56
CA GLU A 19 -11.53 -12.12 12.12
C GLU A 19 -10.35 -11.51 11.34
N PRO A 20 -9.85 -12.21 10.32
CA PRO A 20 -8.76 -11.70 9.51
C PRO A 20 -9.23 -10.45 8.73
N VAL A 21 -8.40 -9.41 8.77
CA VAL A 21 -8.65 -8.17 8.01
C VAL A 21 -8.16 -8.30 6.57
N ILE A 22 -7.02 -8.98 6.38
CA ILE A 22 -6.44 -9.22 5.06
C ILE A 22 -6.02 -10.69 4.96
N GLU A 23 -6.44 -11.35 3.91
CA GLU A 23 -5.97 -12.68 3.54
C GLU A 23 -5.50 -12.69 2.09
N LEU A 24 -4.28 -13.11 1.89
CA LEU A 24 -3.75 -13.48 0.58
C LEU A 24 -3.76 -15.00 0.51
N LYS A 25 -4.44 -15.56 -0.47
CA LYS A 25 -4.61 -17.02 -0.62
C LYS A 25 -3.98 -17.48 -1.91
N HIS A 26 -2.97 -18.34 -1.80
CA HIS A 26 -2.32 -19.00 -2.94
C HIS A 26 -1.80 -18.04 -4.01
N ILE A 27 -1.25 -16.89 -3.59
CA ILE A 27 -0.76 -15.87 -4.51
C ILE A 27 0.48 -16.35 -5.24
N THR A 28 0.36 -16.41 -6.55
CA THR A 28 1.47 -16.68 -7.45
C THR A 28 1.69 -15.50 -8.38
N LYS A 29 2.93 -15.07 -8.55
CA LYS A 29 3.31 -14.02 -9.49
C LYS A 29 4.48 -14.47 -10.37
N ARG A 30 4.23 -14.48 -11.66
CA ARG A 30 5.23 -14.76 -12.68
C ARG A 30 5.45 -13.53 -13.57
N PHE A 31 6.71 -13.15 -13.75
CA PHE A 31 7.14 -12.15 -14.72
C PHE A 31 7.89 -12.84 -15.84
N ALA A 32 7.29 -12.96 -17.01
CA ALA A 32 7.87 -13.70 -18.16
C ALA A 32 8.49 -15.04 -17.72
N LYS A 33 9.81 -15.11 -17.56
CA LYS A 33 10.56 -16.33 -17.18
C LYS A 33 10.86 -16.43 -15.68
N VAL A 34 10.55 -15.38 -14.89
CA VAL A 34 10.87 -15.32 -13.45
C VAL A 34 9.60 -15.55 -12.62
N LEU A 35 9.62 -16.56 -11.78
CA LEU A 35 8.60 -16.81 -10.78
C LEU A 35 8.97 -16.00 -9.53
N ALA A 36 8.29 -14.90 -9.29
CA ALA A 36 8.61 -13.98 -8.18
C ALA A 36 7.95 -14.39 -6.86
N ASN A 37 6.75 -14.94 -6.93
CA ASN A 37 6.04 -15.53 -5.79
C ASN A 37 5.42 -16.83 -6.26
N ASP A 38 5.47 -17.85 -5.42
CA ASP A 38 4.95 -19.20 -5.71
C ASP A 38 4.08 -19.64 -4.52
N ASP A 39 2.79 -19.71 -4.76
CA ASP A 39 1.79 -20.22 -3.79
C ASP A 39 1.87 -19.57 -2.39
N VAL A 40 2.02 -18.26 -2.32
CA VAL A 40 2.19 -17.54 -1.06
C VAL A 40 0.82 -17.23 -0.43
N SER A 41 0.64 -17.65 0.82
CA SER A 41 -0.56 -17.34 1.61
C SER A 41 -0.16 -16.58 2.87
N ILE A 42 -0.90 -15.48 3.16
CA ILE A 42 -0.66 -14.58 4.29
C ILE A 42 -2.00 -14.21 4.89
N THR A 43 -2.11 -14.28 6.20
CA THR A 43 -3.28 -13.79 6.93
C THR A 43 -2.84 -12.74 7.93
N ILE A 44 -3.51 -11.59 7.95
CA ILE A 44 -3.27 -10.46 8.84
C ILE A 44 -4.54 -10.16 9.62
N HIS A 45 -4.43 -10.06 10.95
CA HIS A 45 -5.55 -9.77 11.85
C HIS A 45 -5.52 -8.31 12.29
N LYS A 46 -6.66 -7.84 12.76
CA LYS A 46 -6.79 -6.46 13.26
C LYS A 46 -5.83 -6.20 14.43
N GLY A 47 -5.07 -5.09 14.32
CA GLY A 47 -4.09 -4.69 15.33
C GLY A 47 -2.78 -5.50 15.31
N GLU A 48 -2.61 -6.40 14.34
CA GLU A 48 -1.40 -7.20 14.19
C GLU A 48 -0.31 -6.44 13.42
N VAL A 49 0.93 -6.64 13.82
CA VAL A 49 2.12 -6.22 13.06
C VAL A 49 2.77 -7.46 12.46
N VAL A 50 2.81 -7.52 11.14
CA VAL A 50 3.42 -8.63 10.39
C VAL A 50 4.66 -8.16 9.68
N ALA A 51 5.81 -8.80 9.94
CA ALA A 51 7.06 -8.54 9.24
C ALA A 51 7.34 -9.62 8.21
N LEU A 52 7.61 -9.21 6.97
CA LEU A 52 8.04 -10.10 5.90
C LEU A 52 9.55 -10.19 5.88
N LEU A 53 10.09 -11.35 6.21
CA LEU A 53 11.52 -11.63 6.23
C LEU A 53 11.91 -12.54 5.07
N GLY A 54 13.10 -12.34 4.55
CA GLY A 54 13.66 -13.15 3.48
C GLY A 54 14.81 -12.44 2.77
N GLU A 55 15.54 -13.15 1.96
CA GLU A 55 16.66 -12.62 1.18
C GLU A 55 16.23 -11.57 0.15
N ASN A 56 17.20 -10.82 -0.37
CA ASN A 56 16.93 -9.91 -1.48
C ASN A 56 16.49 -10.73 -2.71
N GLY A 57 15.39 -10.31 -3.33
CA GLY A 57 14.80 -11.05 -4.44
C GLY A 57 13.76 -12.13 -4.04
N ALA A 58 13.53 -12.39 -2.75
CA ALA A 58 12.56 -13.38 -2.27
C ALA A 58 11.07 -13.03 -2.56
N GLY A 59 10.78 -11.96 -3.31
CA GLY A 59 9.42 -11.61 -3.68
C GLY A 59 8.65 -10.76 -2.66
N LYS A 60 9.27 -10.32 -1.53
CA LYS A 60 8.62 -9.50 -0.50
C LYS A 60 7.94 -8.24 -1.05
N SER A 61 8.71 -7.45 -1.80
CA SER A 61 8.19 -6.22 -2.41
C SER A 61 7.15 -6.50 -3.50
N THR A 62 7.23 -7.67 -4.15
CA THR A 62 6.26 -8.08 -5.16
C THR A 62 4.91 -8.36 -4.52
N ILE A 63 4.87 -9.08 -3.39
CA ILE A 63 3.63 -9.38 -2.69
C ILE A 63 2.96 -8.09 -2.17
N MET A 64 3.75 -7.13 -1.66
CA MET A 64 3.24 -5.84 -1.22
C MET A 64 2.66 -5.02 -2.38
N LYS A 65 3.34 -5.02 -3.53
CA LYS A 65 2.86 -4.35 -4.75
C LYS A 65 1.61 -4.99 -5.33
N ILE A 66 1.42 -6.30 -5.15
CA ILE A 66 0.17 -6.99 -5.52
C ILE A 66 -0.96 -6.54 -4.59
N LEU A 67 -0.74 -6.52 -3.29
CA LEU A 67 -1.74 -6.09 -2.32
C LEU A 67 -2.16 -4.63 -2.53
N TYR A 68 -1.24 -3.79 -2.97
CA TYR A 68 -1.52 -2.38 -3.26
C TYR A 68 -2.02 -2.12 -4.69
N GLY A 69 -2.19 -3.14 -5.52
CA GLY A 69 -2.71 -2.99 -6.89
C GLY A 69 -1.73 -2.43 -7.92
N LEU A 70 -0.42 -2.39 -7.62
CA LEU A 70 0.62 -2.02 -8.60
C LEU A 70 0.98 -3.19 -9.52
N TYR A 71 0.80 -4.41 -9.05
CA TYR A 71 0.97 -5.63 -9.82
C TYR A 71 -0.25 -6.52 -9.66
N HIS A 72 -0.63 -7.22 -10.74
CA HIS A 72 -1.65 -8.25 -10.67
C HIS A 72 -1.02 -9.60 -10.35
N ALA A 73 -1.62 -10.36 -9.47
CA ALA A 73 -1.27 -11.76 -9.27
C ALA A 73 -1.52 -12.54 -10.58
N THR A 74 -0.71 -13.56 -10.83
CA THR A 74 -0.95 -14.51 -11.93
C THR A 74 -2.08 -15.48 -11.55
N SER A 75 -2.12 -15.88 -10.27
CA SER A 75 -3.20 -16.67 -9.67
C SER A 75 -3.26 -16.39 -8.16
N GLY A 76 -4.34 -16.84 -7.53
CA GLY A 76 -4.63 -16.64 -6.13
C GLY A 76 -5.68 -15.55 -5.90
N GLU A 77 -6.04 -15.34 -4.63
CA GLU A 77 -7.14 -14.49 -4.22
C GLU A 77 -6.70 -13.53 -3.12
N ILE A 78 -7.29 -12.33 -3.12
CA ILE A 78 -7.13 -11.33 -2.06
C ILE A 78 -8.49 -11.16 -1.37
N TRP A 79 -8.51 -11.34 -0.07
CA TRP A 79 -9.68 -11.16 0.76
C TRP A 79 -9.45 -10.02 1.74
N ILE A 80 -10.42 -9.13 1.86
CA ILE A 80 -10.39 -7.98 2.78
C ILE A 80 -11.71 -7.98 3.54
N ASP A 81 -11.63 -7.96 4.86
CA ASP A 81 -12.79 -8.03 5.76
C ASP A 81 -13.75 -9.18 5.39
N GLY A 82 -13.18 -10.37 5.15
CA GLY A 82 -13.92 -11.58 4.81
C GLY A 82 -14.56 -11.58 3.41
N LYS A 83 -14.25 -10.61 2.54
CA LYS A 83 -14.78 -10.53 1.18
C LYS A 83 -13.66 -10.60 0.16
N GLU A 84 -13.83 -11.42 -0.86
CA GLU A 84 -12.93 -11.42 -2.00
C GLU A 84 -12.94 -10.07 -2.71
N ARG A 85 -11.76 -9.51 -2.95
CA ARG A 85 -11.55 -8.23 -3.63
C ARG A 85 -10.56 -8.39 -4.78
N LYS A 86 -10.93 -7.89 -5.94
CA LYS A 86 -9.99 -7.72 -7.05
C LYS A 86 -9.40 -6.33 -6.96
N ILE A 87 -8.14 -6.25 -6.56
CA ILE A 87 -7.41 -5.00 -6.48
C ILE A 87 -6.56 -4.88 -7.74
N ALA A 88 -7.04 -4.08 -8.69
CA ALA A 88 -6.38 -3.86 -9.96
C ALA A 88 -5.62 -2.52 -10.01
N THR A 89 -5.93 -1.59 -9.11
CA THR A 89 -5.35 -0.26 -9.08
C THR A 89 -5.05 0.18 -7.64
N PRO A 90 -4.06 1.10 -7.44
CA PRO A 90 -3.83 1.69 -6.13
C PRO A 90 -5.06 2.41 -5.54
N LYS A 91 -5.92 2.95 -6.40
CA LYS A 91 -7.16 3.60 -5.95
C LYS A 91 -8.10 2.58 -5.29
N GLU A 92 -8.29 1.43 -5.91
CA GLU A 92 -9.11 0.35 -5.33
C GLU A 92 -8.53 -0.18 -4.01
N ALA A 93 -7.19 -0.22 -3.88
CA ALA A 93 -6.53 -0.56 -2.63
C ALA A 93 -6.83 0.49 -1.54
N MET A 94 -6.71 1.77 -1.86
CA MET A 94 -7.03 2.87 -0.93
C MET A 94 -8.52 2.87 -0.54
N ASP A 95 -9.43 2.66 -1.49
CA ASP A 95 -10.87 2.54 -1.24
C ASP A 95 -11.20 1.33 -0.34
N ALA A 96 -10.35 0.31 -0.35
CA ALA A 96 -10.41 -0.84 0.55
C ALA A 96 -9.70 -0.62 1.90
N GLY A 97 -9.19 0.59 2.17
CA GLY A 97 -8.50 0.95 3.41
C GLY A 97 -7.02 0.56 3.48
N ILE A 98 -6.41 0.18 2.35
CA ILE A 98 -4.99 -0.19 2.28
C ILE A 98 -4.16 1.02 1.85
N SER A 99 -3.16 1.38 2.66
CA SER A 99 -2.16 2.40 2.33
C SER A 99 -0.78 1.79 2.19
N MET A 100 0.06 2.36 1.34
CA MET A 100 1.42 1.89 1.14
C MET A 100 2.42 3.04 1.25
N ILE A 101 3.44 2.87 2.09
CA ILE A 101 4.60 3.76 2.13
C ILE A 101 5.71 3.11 1.32
N GLN A 102 6.17 3.80 0.28
CA GLN A 102 7.24 3.30 -0.56
C GLN A 102 8.60 3.61 0.05
N GLN A 103 9.59 2.78 -0.25
CA GLN A 103 10.96 2.91 0.25
C GLN A 103 11.65 4.21 -0.27
N HIS A 104 11.29 4.66 -1.45
CA HIS A 104 11.76 5.90 -2.03
C HIS A 104 10.61 6.91 -2.10
N PHE A 105 10.73 7.99 -1.34
CA PHE A 105 9.82 9.12 -1.44
C PHE A 105 10.16 9.89 -2.71
N SER A 106 9.28 9.82 -3.69
CA SER A 106 9.36 10.69 -4.88
C SER A 106 8.58 11.97 -4.57
N LEU A 107 9.19 12.87 -3.80
CA LEU A 107 8.68 14.23 -3.71
C LEU A 107 8.92 14.91 -5.06
N VAL A 108 7.90 15.55 -5.59
CA VAL A 108 8.04 16.39 -6.79
C VAL A 108 8.54 17.75 -6.33
N PRO A 109 9.80 18.11 -6.59
CA PRO A 109 10.41 19.33 -6.00
C PRO A 109 9.71 20.64 -6.38
N ALA A 110 8.89 20.60 -7.43
CA ALA A 110 8.16 21.77 -7.92
C ALA A 110 6.80 21.99 -7.23
N HIS A 111 6.38 21.08 -6.32
CA HIS A 111 5.07 21.12 -5.69
C HIS A 111 5.19 21.43 -4.21
N THR A 112 4.27 22.23 -3.71
CA THR A 112 4.10 22.48 -2.27
C THR A 112 3.50 21.27 -1.59
N VAL A 113 3.63 21.19 -0.27
CA VAL A 113 3.01 20.12 0.54
C VAL A 113 1.50 20.05 0.30
N THR A 114 0.84 21.20 0.19
CA THR A 114 -0.59 21.30 -0.08
C THR A 114 -0.95 20.71 -1.44
N GLU A 115 -0.19 21.02 -2.49
CA GLU A 115 -0.41 20.48 -3.84
C GLU A 115 -0.21 18.97 -3.88
N ILE A 116 0.82 18.44 -3.17
CA ILE A 116 1.05 16.99 -3.06
C ILE A 116 -0.12 16.31 -2.35
N TYR A 117 -0.60 16.89 -1.26
CA TYR A 117 -1.80 16.41 -0.55
C TYR A 117 -3.02 16.41 -1.46
N CYS A 118 -3.20 17.47 -2.23
CA CYS A 118 -4.30 17.62 -3.17
C CYS A 118 -4.26 16.61 -4.34
N MET A 119 -3.11 16.08 -4.70
CA MET A 119 -2.99 15.06 -5.75
C MET A 119 -3.44 13.66 -5.30
N THR A 120 -3.53 13.43 -3.99
CA THR A 120 -3.77 12.09 -3.43
C THR A 120 -5.21 11.84 -2.99
N ASP A 121 -6.05 12.87 -2.92
CA ASP A 121 -7.36 12.74 -2.32
C ASP A 121 -8.47 13.40 -3.14
N ASP A 122 -9.62 12.73 -3.26
CA ASP A 122 -10.88 13.32 -3.78
C ASP A 122 -11.35 14.52 -2.95
N PHE A 123 -10.79 14.72 -1.76
CA PHE A 123 -10.98 15.88 -0.88
C PHE A 123 -10.63 17.22 -1.56
N CYS A 124 -9.79 17.19 -2.59
CA CYS A 124 -9.39 18.39 -3.32
C CYS A 124 -10.45 18.98 -4.25
N LYS A 125 -11.49 18.25 -4.55
CA LYS A 125 -12.61 18.84 -5.33
C LYS A 125 -13.35 19.90 -4.51
N GLU A 126 -13.42 19.76 -3.20
CA GLU A 126 -13.98 20.79 -2.30
C GLU A 126 -12.91 21.83 -1.89
N PHE A 127 -11.64 21.45 -1.84
CA PHE A 127 -10.56 22.34 -1.39
C PHE A 127 -10.10 23.33 -2.46
N SER A 128 -10.36 23.07 -3.72
CA SER A 128 -10.06 24.00 -4.85
C SER A 128 -10.69 25.38 -4.64
N PHE A 129 -11.83 25.46 -3.94
CA PHE A 129 -12.48 26.71 -3.62
C PHE A 129 -11.86 27.46 -2.41
N GLN A 130 -11.12 26.75 -1.56
CA GLN A 130 -10.45 27.36 -0.41
C GLN A 130 -8.99 27.73 -0.69
N GLN A 131 -8.33 27.11 -1.67
CA GLN A 131 -6.96 27.43 -2.04
C GLN A 131 -6.76 28.88 -2.45
N GLU A 132 -7.69 29.49 -3.17
CA GLU A 132 -7.64 30.92 -3.47
C GLU A 132 -7.61 31.79 -2.22
N LYS A 133 -8.29 31.38 -1.15
CA LYS A 133 -8.37 32.12 0.09
C LYS A 133 -7.08 32.03 0.91
N TYR A 134 -6.46 30.85 0.98
CA TYR A 134 -5.20 30.64 1.72
C TYR A 134 -3.99 31.17 0.97
N MET A 135 -3.95 31.08 -0.35
CA MET A 135 -2.88 31.69 -1.17
C MET A 135 -2.89 33.21 -1.08
N ILE A 136 -4.06 33.82 -0.85
CA ILE A 136 -4.19 35.28 -0.65
C ILE A 136 -3.68 35.68 0.74
N GLU A 137 -3.87 34.86 1.77
CA GLU A 137 -3.37 35.12 3.12
C GLU A 137 -1.86 34.91 3.24
N ASP A 138 -1.26 33.88 2.64
CA ASP A 138 0.18 33.66 2.63
C ASP A 138 0.95 34.79 1.95
N LYS A 139 0.40 35.39 0.88
CA LYS A 139 0.98 36.58 0.27
C LYS A 139 0.94 37.81 1.15
N LYS A 140 0.03 37.86 2.13
CA LYS A 140 -0.07 39.00 3.09
C LYS A 140 0.89 38.85 4.27
N ILE A 141 1.35 37.65 4.58
CA ILE A 141 2.20 37.38 5.76
C ILE A 141 3.71 37.54 5.46
N GLY A 142 4.12 37.66 4.18
CA GLY A 142 5.45 38.15 3.79
C GLY A 142 6.64 37.38 4.32
N HIS A 143 6.52 36.09 4.61
CA HIS A 143 7.64 35.24 4.99
C HIS A 143 8.08 34.37 3.81
N PRO A 144 9.27 34.55 3.25
CA PRO A 144 9.87 33.57 2.37
C PRO A 144 10.32 32.39 3.23
N ILE A 145 9.82 31.21 2.93
CA ILE A 145 10.36 29.96 3.45
C ILE A 145 11.68 29.73 2.69
N MET A 146 12.80 29.83 3.40
CA MET A 146 14.12 29.42 2.92
C MET A 146 14.20 27.89 2.88
#